data_3b49e85289bb4feaabe7c66d61d3e3c8
#
_entry.id   3b49e85289bb4feaabe7c66d61d3e3c8
#
_cell.length_a   1.000
_cell.length_b   1.000
_cell.length_c   1.000
_cell.angle_alpha   90.00
_cell.angle_beta   90.00
_cell.angle_gamma   90.00
#
_symmetry.space_group_name_H-M   'P 1'
#
loop_
_entity.id
_entity.type
_entity.pdbx_description
1 polymer ?
#
loop_
_entity_poly.entity_id
_entity_poly.type
_entity_poly.pdbx_seq_one_letter_code
_entity_poly.pdbx_strand_id
1 'polypeptide(L)'
;KNILITFLLIGMLTALWRAAGTIPAIVSYCAGLMNPSVMILMAFLLNCLVSVLTGTAFGTAATMGVICMTMAKAMGCNEILTGGAILSGVFFGDRCSPVSTSALLVSELTHTNIFDNIRLMVRTAIVPLILTCAFYGVCGIAFPAAEAGNLSLTESFSGVFHLGLIPILPAVVIMVLSLFRVQVRMAMLASIMTALGVCLFWQHTDLFLIVGILVNGYQSPDPSISSMIDGGGIMSMVRVALIITISSSYSGILIS
;
A
#
# COMPACT_ATOMS: atom_id res chain seq x y z
N LYS A 1 16.41 -8.26 -12.24
CA LYS A 1 15.40 -9.22 -12.68
C LYS A 1 14.29 -9.38 -11.63
N ASN A 2 14.62 -9.61 -10.36
CA ASN A 2 13.66 -9.79 -9.28
C ASN A 2 12.82 -8.55 -8.97
N ILE A 3 13.40 -7.35 -9.06
CA ILE A 3 12.73 -6.07 -8.80
C ILE A 3 11.63 -5.81 -9.84
N LEU A 4 11.92 -6.03 -11.13
CA LEU A 4 10.95 -5.83 -12.20
C LEU A 4 9.71 -6.72 -12.04
N ILE A 5 9.92 -8.00 -11.67
CA ILE A 5 8.79 -8.92 -11.40
C ILE A 5 7.94 -8.39 -10.23
N THR A 6 8.57 -7.86 -9.19
CA THR A 6 7.83 -7.28 -8.05
C THR A 6 6.98 -6.08 -8.48
N PHE A 7 7.50 -5.19 -9.34
CA PHE A 7 6.71 -4.06 -9.86
C PHE A 7 5.53 -4.51 -10.72
N LEU A 8 5.73 -5.52 -11.57
CA LEU A 8 4.61 -6.09 -12.33
C LEU A 8 3.52 -6.64 -11.41
N LEU A 9 3.91 -7.39 -10.38
CA LEU A 9 2.96 -7.91 -9.39
C LEU A 9 2.24 -6.79 -8.62
N ILE A 10 2.93 -5.70 -8.27
CA ILE A 10 2.33 -4.53 -7.62
C ILE A 10 1.28 -3.89 -8.54
N GLY A 11 1.60 -3.70 -9.82
CA GLY A 11 0.67 -3.14 -10.80
C GLY A 11 -0.60 -4.00 -10.94
N MET A 12 -0.42 -5.31 -11.10
CA MET A 12 -1.54 -6.27 -11.20
C MET A 12 -2.37 -6.32 -9.91
N LEU A 13 -1.72 -6.38 -8.75
CA LEU A 13 -2.37 -6.42 -7.45
C LEU A 13 -3.26 -5.20 -7.23
N THR A 14 -2.69 -4.00 -7.44
CA THR A 14 -3.41 -2.75 -7.20
C THR A 14 -4.59 -2.55 -8.16
N ALA A 15 -4.47 -3.00 -9.41
CA ALA A 15 -5.58 -2.95 -10.37
C ALA A 15 -6.71 -3.91 -9.98
N LEU A 16 -6.37 -5.14 -9.60
CA LEU A 16 -7.37 -6.14 -9.19
C LEU A 16 -8.04 -5.81 -7.86
N TRP A 17 -7.32 -5.24 -6.90
CA TRP A 17 -7.93 -4.81 -5.65
C TRP A 17 -8.96 -3.70 -5.83
N ARG A 18 -8.79 -2.87 -6.87
CA ARG A 18 -9.78 -1.87 -7.27
C ARG A 18 -10.97 -2.53 -7.95
N ALA A 19 -10.72 -3.39 -8.92
CA ALA A 19 -11.77 -4.10 -9.66
C ALA A 19 -12.59 -5.06 -8.79
N ALA A 20 -11.94 -5.78 -7.87
CA ALA A 20 -12.60 -6.67 -6.90
C ALA A 20 -13.44 -5.92 -5.85
N GLY A 21 -13.32 -4.58 -5.77
CA GLY A 21 -13.96 -3.80 -4.72
C GLY A 21 -13.27 -3.92 -3.35
N THR A 22 -12.03 -4.48 -3.30
CA THR A 22 -11.27 -4.62 -2.05
C THR A 22 -10.96 -3.25 -1.43
N ILE A 23 -10.44 -2.31 -2.22
CA ILE A 23 -10.14 -0.94 -1.76
C ILE A 23 -11.43 -0.21 -1.41
N PRO A 24 -12.48 -0.15 -2.26
CA PRO A 24 -13.77 0.43 -1.91
C PRO A 24 -14.38 -0.12 -0.62
N ALA A 25 -14.36 -1.44 -0.44
CA ALA A 25 -14.90 -2.06 0.78
C ALA A 25 -14.14 -1.63 2.03
N ILE A 26 -12.80 -1.69 2.02
CA ILE A 26 -11.98 -1.25 3.16
C ILE A 26 -12.23 0.23 3.46
N VAL A 27 -12.24 1.09 2.42
CA VAL A 27 -12.48 2.52 2.58
C VAL A 27 -13.87 2.78 3.18
N SER A 28 -14.91 2.13 2.69
CA SER A 28 -16.29 2.28 3.20
C SER A 28 -16.42 1.89 4.66
N TYR A 29 -15.80 0.77 5.08
CA TYR A 29 -15.84 0.33 6.48
C TYR A 29 -15.00 1.22 7.40
N CYS A 30 -13.86 1.69 6.93
CA CYS A 30 -12.95 2.51 7.74
C CYS A 30 -13.37 3.98 7.79
N ALA A 31 -13.98 4.53 6.75
CA ALA A 31 -14.39 5.93 6.70
C ALA A 31 -15.38 6.31 7.84
N GLY A 32 -16.27 5.36 8.23
CA GLY A 32 -17.18 5.55 9.36
C GLY A 32 -16.53 5.50 10.75
N LEU A 33 -15.32 4.94 10.85
CA LEU A 33 -14.61 4.73 12.11
C LEU A 33 -13.48 5.73 12.35
N MET A 34 -12.96 6.37 11.30
CA MET A 34 -11.78 7.25 11.37
C MET A 34 -12.17 8.72 11.34
N ASN A 35 -11.57 9.49 12.25
CA ASN A 35 -11.65 10.94 12.24
C ASN A 35 -10.61 11.49 11.24
N PRO A 36 -11.00 12.37 10.30
CA PRO A 36 -10.09 12.99 9.33
C PRO A 36 -8.84 13.65 9.95
N SER A 37 -9.00 14.24 11.14
CA SER A 37 -7.90 14.90 11.85
C SER A 37 -6.76 13.98 12.28
N VAL A 38 -7.03 12.67 12.45
CA VAL A 38 -6.00 11.70 12.82
C VAL A 38 -5.55 10.82 11.65
N MET A 39 -6.16 10.99 10.46
CA MET A 39 -5.92 10.13 9.30
C MET A 39 -4.45 10.11 8.87
N ILE A 40 -3.76 11.25 8.85
CA ILE A 40 -2.34 11.36 8.45
C ILE A 40 -1.46 10.59 9.43
N LEU A 41 -1.68 10.75 10.74
CA LEU A 41 -0.97 10.02 11.78
C LEU A 41 -1.24 8.51 11.69
N MET A 42 -2.49 8.12 11.49
CA MET A 42 -2.88 6.71 11.34
C MET A 42 -2.25 6.09 10.10
N ALA A 43 -2.18 6.82 8.98
CA ALA A 43 -1.49 6.37 7.78
C ALA A 43 -0.01 6.07 8.07
N PHE A 44 0.67 6.93 8.82
CA PHE A 44 2.06 6.70 9.26
C PHE A 44 2.16 5.43 10.12
N LEU A 45 1.38 5.33 11.20
CA LEU A 45 1.46 4.22 12.16
C LEU A 45 1.09 2.87 11.53
N LEU A 46 0.04 2.83 10.72
CA LEU A 46 -0.37 1.60 10.03
C LEU A 46 0.70 1.12 9.04
N ASN A 47 1.31 2.04 8.30
CA ASN A 47 2.40 1.68 7.39
C ASN A 47 3.66 1.26 8.16
N CYS A 48 3.99 1.86 9.31
CA CYS A 48 5.05 1.37 10.19
C CYS A 48 4.78 -0.08 10.63
N LEU A 49 3.58 -0.34 11.16
CA LEU A 49 3.20 -1.65 11.68
C LEU A 49 3.26 -2.73 10.59
N VAL A 50 2.59 -2.49 9.46
CA VAL A 50 2.55 -3.45 8.36
C VAL A 50 3.94 -3.66 7.76
N SER A 51 4.75 -2.62 7.63
CA SER A 51 6.12 -2.74 7.11
C SER A 51 7.04 -3.53 8.04
N VAL A 52 6.93 -3.37 9.37
CA VAL A 52 7.66 -4.22 10.34
C VAL A 52 7.27 -5.69 10.19
N LEU A 53 5.99 -5.98 10.00
CA LEU A 53 5.48 -7.35 9.85
C LEU A 53 5.91 -7.99 8.52
N THR A 54 5.83 -7.24 7.41
CA THR A 54 6.15 -7.74 6.07
C THR A 54 7.65 -7.72 5.76
N GLY A 55 8.42 -6.85 6.42
CA GLY A 55 9.84 -6.63 6.16
C GLY A 55 10.14 -6.03 4.80
N THR A 56 9.17 -5.36 4.15
CA THR A 56 9.39 -4.75 2.83
C THR A 56 8.69 -3.40 2.69
N ALA A 57 9.44 -2.36 2.29
CA ALA A 57 8.88 -1.05 2.00
C ALA A 57 7.95 -1.08 0.78
N PHE A 58 8.37 -1.71 -0.32
CA PHE A 58 7.58 -1.76 -1.56
C PHE A 58 6.28 -2.55 -1.41
N GLY A 59 6.31 -3.69 -0.71
CA GLY A 59 5.10 -4.49 -0.45
C GLY A 59 4.08 -3.72 0.38
N THR A 60 4.54 -3.05 1.41
CA THR A 60 3.69 -2.24 2.28
C THR A 60 3.12 -1.01 1.55
N ALA A 61 3.95 -0.29 0.79
CA ALA A 61 3.49 0.85 0.00
C ALA A 61 2.42 0.47 -1.01
N ALA A 62 2.57 -0.70 -1.67
CA ALA A 62 1.63 -1.20 -2.66
C ALA A 62 0.31 -1.73 -2.07
N THR A 63 0.29 -2.07 -0.80
CA THR A 63 -0.89 -2.60 -0.10
C THR A 63 -1.49 -1.55 0.83
N MET A 64 -0.95 -1.44 2.04
CA MET A 64 -1.46 -0.50 3.05
C MET A 64 -1.31 0.97 2.61
N GLY A 65 -0.22 1.32 1.90
CA GLY A 65 -0.01 2.66 1.37
C GLY A 65 -1.12 3.09 0.41
N VAL A 66 -1.52 2.21 -0.51
CA VAL A 66 -2.61 2.49 -1.47
C VAL A 66 -3.94 2.65 -0.73
N ILE A 67 -4.23 1.79 0.25
CA ILE A 67 -5.45 1.89 1.07
C ILE A 67 -5.47 3.24 1.81
N CYS A 68 -4.41 3.58 2.54
CA CYS A 68 -4.32 4.83 3.27
C CYS A 68 -4.44 6.06 2.36
N MET A 69 -3.82 6.05 1.19
CA MET A 69 -3.92 7.15 0.23
C MET A 69 -5.34 7.30 -0.31
N THR A 70 -6.01 6.18 -0.65
CA THR A 70 -7.39 6.21 -1.13
C THR A 70 -8.34 6.73 -0.05
N MET A 71 -8.15 6.29 1.21
CA MET A 71 -8.91 6.81 2.35
C MET A 71 -8.69 8.30 2.57
N ALA A 72 -7.44 8.76 2.50
CA ALA A 72 -7.11 10.18 2.67
C ALA A 72 -7.76 11.05 1.58
N LYS A 73 -7.77 10.59 0.33
CA LYS A 73 -8.48 11.24 -0.78
C LYS A 73 -9.98 11.28 -0.52
N ALA A 74 -10.56 10.16 -0.12
CA ALA A 74 -11.98 10.04 0.21
C ALA A 74 -12.40 10.97 1.35
N MET A 75 -11.53 11.20 2.32
CA MET A 75 -11.74 12.10 3.46
C MET A 75 -11.34 13.56 3.18
N GLY A 76 -10.84 13.88 1.98
CA GLY A 76 -10.38 15.24 1.64
C GLY A 76 -9.12 15.68 2.39
N CYS A 77 -8.30 14.73 2.88
CA CYS A 77 -7.04 15.03 3.55
C CYS A 77 -5.96 15.47 2.55
N ASN A 78 -4.94 16.17 3.04
CA ASN A 78 -3.82 16.60 2.21
C ASN A 78 -3.01 15.39 1.69
N GLU A 79 -3.04 15.17 0.37
CA GLU A 79 -2.39 14.03 -0.29
C GLU A 79 -0.87 14.03 -0.14
N ILE A 80 -0.24 15.22 -0.15
CA ILE A 80 1.22 15.36 -0.05
C ILE A 80 1.68 14.94 1.35
N LEU A 81 1.01 15.43 2.39
CA LEU A 81 1.31 15.06 3.77
C LEU A 81 1.03 13.58 4.02
N THR A 82 -0.07 13.05 3.50
CA THR A 82 -0.39 11.63 3.61
C THR A 82 0.64 10.77 2.87
N GLY A 83 1.06 11.16 1.68
CA GLY A 83 2.13 10.48 0.94
C GLY A 83 3.46 10.47 1.71
N GLY A 84 3.83 11.59 2.32
CA GLY A 84 4.99 11.68 3.21
C GLY A 84 4.86 10.75 4.43
N ALA A 85 3.68 10.69 5.05
CA ALA A 85 3.39 9.81 6.18
C ALA A 85 3.51 8.32 5.80
N ILE A 86 2.95 7.93 4.65
CA ILE A 86 3.07 6.56 4.12
C ILE A 86 4.55 6.22 3.88
N LEU A 87 5.29 7.05 3.15
CA LEU A 87 6.69 6.79 2.84
C LEU A 87 7.56 6.69 4.09
N SER A 88 7.43 7.60 5.03
CA SER A 88 8.18 7.53 6.29
C SER A 88 7.83 6.28 7.10
N GLY A 89 6.55 5.86 7.11
CA GLY A 89 6.10 4.65 7.77
C GLY A 89 6.67 3.37 7.17
N VAL A 90 6.63 3.22 5.84
CA VAL A 90 7.13 2.01 5.18
C VAL A 90 8.64 1.85 5.34
N PHE A 91 9.40 2.94 5.30
CA PHE A 91 10.85 2.89 5.49
C PHE A 91 11.26 2.65 6.93
N PHE A 92 10.51 3.17 7.90
CA PHE A 92 10.73 2.84 9.30
C PHE A 92 10.60 1.34 9.53
N GLY A 93 9.51 0.74 9.06
CA GLY A 93 9.26 -0.68 9.23
C GLY A 93 10.27 -1.56 8.50
N ASP A 94 10.64 -1.22 7.28
CA ASP A 94 11.66 -1.95 6.52
C ASP A 94 13.01 -1.98 7.24
N ARG A 95 13.40 -0.88 7.91
CA ARG A 95 14.65 -0.81 8.69
C ARG A 95 14.61 -1.59 10.00
N CYS A 96 13.46 -1.57 10.68
CA CYS A 96 13.30 -2.14 12.03
C CYS A 96 12.75 -3.58 12.03
N SER A 97 12.64 -4.23 10.88
CA SER A 97 12.11 -5.58 10.75
C SER A 97 13.20 -6.64 10.67
N PRO A 98 13.10 -7.73 11.47
CA PRO A 98 14.06 -8.85 11.39
C PRO A 98 13.94 -9.69 10.11
N VAL A 99 12.88 -9.50 9.34
CA VAL A 99 12.66 -10.18 8.06
C VAL A 99 12.99 -9.30 6.86
N SER A 100 13.42 -8.07 7.09
CA SER A 100 13.80 -7.15 6.03
C SER A 100 15.11 -7.57 5.35
N THR A 101 15.09 -7.53 4.02
CA THR A 101 16.28 -7.81 3.22
C THR A 101 17.37 -6.76 3.42
N SER A 102 17.01 -5.51 3.70
CA SER A 102 17.95 -4.43 3.97
C SER A 102 18.65 -4.62 5.32
N ALA A 103 17.92 -5.00 6.36
CA ALA A 103 18.48 -5.29 7.67
C ALA A 103 19.36 -6.55 7.67
N LEU A 104 18.94 -7.61 6.94
CA LEU A 104 19.72 -8.83 6.74
C LEU A 104 21.03 -8.53 6.03
N LEU A 105 21.00 -7.75 4.95
CA LEU A 105 22.20 -7.38 4.19
C LEU A 105 23.22 -6.64 5.06
N VAL A 106 22.75 -5.68 5.88
CA VAL A 106 23.64 -4.98 6.83
C VAL A 106 24.27 -5.95 7.81
N SER A 107 23.47 -6.86 8.37
CA SER A 107 23.94 -7.87 9.33
C SER A 107 25.02 -8.80 8.72
N GLU A 108 24.81 -9.24 7.47
CA GLU A 108 25.79 -10.07 6.74
C GLU A 108 27.09 -9.31 6.43
N LEU A 109 26.99 -8.08 5.94
CA LEU A 109 28.17 -7.26 5.60
C LEU A 109 28.98 -6.85 6.82
N THR A 110 28.35 -6.65 7.96
CA THR A 110 29.04 -6.26 9.21
C THR A 110 29.40 -7.44 10.10
N HIS A 111 29.05 -8.67 9.69
CA HIS A 111 29.24 -9.89 10.48
C HIS A 111 28.65 -9.78 11.90
N THR A 112 27.50 -9.14 12.05
CA THR A 112 26.83 -8.91 13.31
C THR A 112 25.50 -9.69 13.40
N ASN A 113 25.00 -9.88 14.62
CA ASN A 113 23.69 -10.52 14.81
C ASN A 113 22.57 -9.56 14.41
N ILE A 114 21.64 -10.04 13.58
CA ILE A 114 20.53 -9.23 13.08
C ILE A 114 19.65 -8.67 14.24
N PHE A 115 19.42 -9.44 15.29
CA PHE A 115 18.59 -8.99 16.41
C PHE A 115 19.26 -7.87 17.22
N ASP A 116 20.60 -7.91 17.35
CA ASP A 116 21.36 -6.85 18.00
C ASP A 116 21.33 -5.56 17.17
N ASN A 117 21.49 -5.69 15.85
CA ASN A 117 21.37 -4.56 14.93
C ASN A 117 19.98 -3.91 15.00
N ILE A 118 18.91 -4.70 14.96
CA ILE A 118 17.55 -4.18 15.05
C ILE A 118 17.32 -3.49 16.39
N ARG A 119 17.79 -4.08 17.49
CA ARG A 119 17.68 -3.46 18.82
C ARG A 119 18.35 -2.08 18.87
N LEU A 120 19.52 -1.94 18.25
CA LEU A 120 20.21 -0.67 18.16
C LEU A 120 19.48 0.30 17.22
N MET A 121 19.01 -0.18 16.06
CA MET A 121 18.23 0.62 15.11
C MET A 121 16.93 1.16 15.74
N VAL A 122 16.17 0.30 16.43
CA VAL A 122 14.95 0.72 17.14
C VAL A 122 15.27 1.74 18.22
N ARG A 123 16.35 1.53 19.01
CA ARG A 123 16.75 2.48 20.06
C ARG A 123 17.09 3.86 19.49
N THR A 124 17.77 3.93 18.36
CA THR A 124 18.10 5.21 17.69
C THR A 124 16.89 5.82 16.98
N ALA A 125 15.95 4.98 16.54
CA ALA A 125 14.76 5.42 15.81
C ALA A 125 13.62 5.92 16.74
N ILE A 126 13.64 5.65 18.04
CA ILE A 126 12.56 6.05 18.97
C ILE A 126 12.36 7.57 18.97
N VAL A 127 13.43 8.36 19.05
CA VAL A 127 13.33 9.83 19.08
C VAL A 127 12.76 10.36 17.76
N PRO A 128 13.29 9.99 16.57
CA PRO A 128 12.68 10.37 15.31
C PRO A 128 11.22 9.89 15.18
N LEU A 129 10.89 8.68 15.65
CA LEU A 129 9.53 8.15 15.61
C LEU A 129 8.55 9.04 16.39
N ILE A 130 8.90 9.40 17.62
CA ILE A 130 8.07 10.26 18.48
C ILE A 130 7.90 11.65 17.84
N LEU A 131 8.98 12.24 17.33
CA LEU A 131 8.92 13.53 16.65
C LEU A 131 8.06 13.48 15.40
N THR A 132 8.15 12.40 14.61
CA THR A 132 7.34 12.19 13.40
C THR A 132 5.87 11.98 13.74
N CYS A 133 5.57 11.22 14.82
CA CYS A 133 4.19 11.08 15.32
C CYS A 133 3.60 12.43 15.75
N ALA A 134 4.37 13.22 16.51
CA ALA A 134 3.96 14.55 16.94
C ALA A 134 3.73 15.47 15.72
N PHE A 135 4.65 15.45 14.76
CA PHE A 135 4.54 16.24 13.52
C PHE A 135 3.27 15.89 12.74
N TYR A 136 3.02 14.62 12.44
CA TYR A 136 1.83 14.21 11.69
C TYR A 136 0.54 14.38 12.49
N GLY A 137 0.59 14.25 13.82
CA GLY A 137 -0.53 14.58 14.69
C GLY A 137 -0.90 16.07 14.63
N VAL A 138 0.09 16.96 14.71
CA VAL A 138 -0.11 18.40 14.57
C VAL A 138 -0.58 18.75 13.16
N CYS A 139 0.01 18.16 12.12
CA CYS A 139 -0.42 18.39 10.73
C CYS A 139 -1.88 17.97 10.49
N GLY A 140 -2.33 16.87 11.08
CA GLY A 140 -3.72 16.42 10.96
C GLY A 140 -4.73 17.42 11.59
N ILE A 141 -4.31 18.11 12.63
CA ILE A 141 -5.13 19.15 13.28
C ILE A 141 -5.02 20.50 12.54
N ALA A 142 -3.81 20.85 12.10
CA ALA A 142 -3.53 22.16 11.45
C ALA A 142 -4.09 22.24 10.01
N PHE A 143 -4.20 21.09 9.32
CA PHE A 143 -4.75 20.99 7.98
C PHE A 143 -6.01 20.12 8.02
N PRO A 144 -7.13 20.64 8.56
CA PRO A 144 -8.36 19.87 8.64
C PRO A 144 -8.78 19.45 7.22
N ALA A 145 -9.25 18.23 7.11
CA ALA A 145 -9.84 17.75 5.87
C ALA A 145 -11.02 18.64 5.46
N ALA A 146 -11.19 18.89 4.18
CA ALA A 146 -12.41 19.48 3.67
C ALA A 146 -13.59 18.58 4.11
N GLU A 147 -14.69 19.16 4.55
CA GLU A 147 -15.91 18.41 4.92
C GLU A 147 -16.49 17.67 3.69
N ALA A 148 -15.77 16.64 3.24
CA ALA A 148 -16.24 15.74 2.20
C ALA A 148 -17.04 14.64 2.89
N GLY A 149 -18.35 14.66 2.63
CA GLY A 149 -19.32 13.83 3.30
C GLY A 149 -18.99 12.34 3.30
N ASN A 150 -18.60 11.83 4.45
CA ASN A 150 -18.35 10.39 4.68
C ASN A 150 -19.56 9.51 4.31
N LEU A 151 -20.78 10.06 4.34
CA LEU A 151 -22.01 9.36 3.95
C LEU A 151 -22.17 9.22 2.42
N SER A 152 -21.76 10.23 1.65
CA SER A 152 -21.88 10.19 0.19
C SER A 152 -20.94 9.17 -0.47
N LEU A 153 -19.80 8.87 0.14
CA LEU A 153 -18.79 7.93 -0.39
C LEU A 153 -19.25 6.48 -0.31
N THR A 154 -19.84 6.09 0.81
CA THR A 154 -20.36 4.72 0.98
C THR A 154 -21.51 4.46 0.00
N GLU A 155 -22.38 5.44 -0.22
CA GLU A 155 -23.46 5.35 -1.22
C GLU A 155 -22.90 5.28 -2.64
N SER A 156 -21.93 6.11 -2.99
CA SER A 156 -21.27 6.09 -4.31
C SER A 156 -20.58 4.77 -4.58
N PHE A 157 -19.89 4.19 -3.60
CA PHE A 157 -19.23 2.88 -3.77
C PHE A 157 -20.23 1.73 -3.84
N SER A 158 -21.32 1.76 -3.07
CA SER A 158 -22.37 0.73 -3.11
C SER A 158 -23.14 0.72 -4.43
N GLY A 159 -23.18 1.84 -5.14
CA GLY A 159 -23.78 1.95 -6.47
C GLY A 159 -22.96 1.26 -7.58
N VAL A 160 -21.64 1.13 -7.40
CA VAL A 160 -20.73 0.58 -8.41
C VAL A 160 -20.22 -0.82 -8.04
N PHE A 161 -20.07 -1.11 -6.75
CA PHE A 161 -19.50 -2.37 -6.27
C PHE A 161 -20.47 -3.12 -5.35
N HIS A 162 -20.50 -4.44 -5.50
CA HIS A 162 -21.12 -5.31 -4.51
C HIS A 162 -20.23 -5.36 -3.25
N LEU A 163 -20.46 -4.38 -2.35
CA LEU A 163 -19.73 -4.29 -1.09
C LEU A 163 -20.13 -5.43 -0.15
N GLY A 164 -19.16 -5.93 0.64
CA GLY A 164 -19.38 -7.00 1.60
C GLY A 164 -18.05 -7.45 2.21
N LEU A 165 -18.05 -8.52 2.99
CA LEU A 165 -16.82 -9.06 3.57
C LEU A 165 -15.97 -9.84 2.55
N ILE A 166 -16.59 -10.37 1.48
CA ILE A 166 -15.90 -11.15 0.46
C ILE A 166 -14.85 -10.33 -0.30
N PRO A 167 -15.12 -9.09 -0.75
CA PRO A 167 -14.10 -8.23 -1.35
C PRO A 167 -12.87 -7.94 -0.49
N ILE A 168 -12.96 -8.06 0.84
CA ILE A 168 -11.81 -7.83 1.75
C ILE A 168 -10.85 -9.04 1.76
N LEU A 169 -11.30 -10.20 1.32
CA LEU A 169 -10.55 -11.45 1.39
C LEU A 169 -9.15 -11.38 0.75
N PRO A 170 -8.93 -10.74 -0.42
CA PRO A 170 -7.58 -10.59 -0.99
C PRO A 170 -6.61 -9.81 -0.07
N ALA A 171 -7.11 -8.80 0.64
CA ALA A 171 -6.30 -8.04 1.60
C ALA A 171 -5.99 -8.87 2.85
N VAL A 172 -6.95 -9.64 3.35
CA VAL A 172 -6.72 -10.55 4.47
C VAL A 172 -5.69 -11.62 4.12
N VAL A 173 -5.78 -12.21 2.92
CA VAL A 173 -4.85 -13.24 2.45
C VAL A 173 -3.41 -12.73 2.44
N ILE A 174 -3.13 -11.55 1.87
CA ILE A 174 -1.77 -11.03 1.84
C ILE A 174 -1.26 -10.69 3.25
N MET A 175 -2.11 -10.18 4.14
CA MET A 175 -1.74 -9.89 5.52
C MET A 175 -1.44 -11.17 6.32
N VAL A 176 -2.26 -12.18 6.21
CA VAL A 176 -2.07 -13.47 6.87
C VAL A 176 -0.79 -14.15 6.38
N LEU A 177 -0.58 -14.22 5.06
CA LEU A 177 0.64 -14.82 4.51
C LEU A 177 1.90 -14.04 4.90
N SER A 178 1.83 -12.71 5.01
CA SER A 178 2.93 -11.89 5.50
C SER A 178 3.24 -12.18 6.98
N LEU A 179 2.22 -12.41 7.81
CA LEU A 179 2.40 -12.80 9.20
C LEU A 179 3.07 -14.17 9.35
N PHE A 180 2.78 -15.11 8.45
CA PHE A 180 3.46 -16.41 8.36
C PHE A 180 4.84 -16.34 7.69
N ARG A 181 5.37 -15.13 7.43
CA ARG A 181 6.69 -14.88 6.82
C ARG A 181 6.86 -15.54 5.43
N VAL A 182 5.78 -15.71 4.69
CA VAL A 182 5.83 -16.15 3.30
C VAL A 182 6.50 -15.05 2.46
N GLN A 183 7.27 -15.43 1.46
CA GLN A 183 7.90 -14.48 0.55
C GLN A 183 6.85 -13.52 -0.04
N VAL A 184 7.13 -12.21 -0.01
CA VAL A 184 6.20 -11.14 -0.43
C VAL A 184 5.65 -11.39 -1.84
N ARG A 185 6.47 -11.89 -2.77
CA ARG A 185 6.02 -12.22 -4.13
C ARG A 185 4.96 -13.31 -4.16
N MET A 186 5.11 -14.34 -3.32
CA MET A 186 4.13 -15.44 -3.21
C MET A 186 2.84 -14.94 -2.55
N ALA A 187 2.95 -14.10 -1.52
CA ALA A 187 1.80 -13.48 -0.88
C ALA A 187 1.03 -12.58 -1.85
N MET A 188 1.74 -11.79 -2.68
CA MET A 188 1.12 -10.99 -3.74
C MET A 188 0.42 -11.87 -4.79
N LEU A 189 1.06 -12.94 -5.26
CA LEU A 189 0.45 -13.88 -6.21
C LEU A 189 -0.82 -14.50 -5.63
N ALA A 190 -0.79 -14.97 -4.39
CA ALA A 190 -1.95 -15.54 -3.73
C ALA A 190 -3.10 -14.51 -3.62
N SER A 191 -2.78 -13.27 -3.26
CA SER A 191 -3.76 -12.18 -3.20
C SER A 191 -4.32 -11.81 -4.58
N ILE A 192 -3.48 -11.83 -5.64
CA ILE A 192 -3.92 -11.63 -7.03
C ILE A 192 -4.91 -12.73 -7.44
N MET A 193 -4.60 -13.99 -7.14
CA MET A 193 -5.49 -15.13 -7.46
C MET A 193 -6.83 -15.05 -6.71
N THR A 194 -6.79 -14.66 -5.43
CA THR A 194 -8.04 -14.45 -4.67
C THR A 194 -8.84 -13.26 -5.19
N ALA A 195 -8.18 -12.16 -5.56
CA ALA A 195 -8.85 -11.00 -6.16
C ALA A 195 -9.47 -11.33 -7.51
N LEU A 196 -8.80 -12.15 -8.35
CA LEU A 196 -9.37 -12.70 -9.59
C LEU A 196 -10.64 -13.49 -9.32
N GLY A 197 -10.62 -14.37 -8.34
CA GLY A 197 -11.82 -15.12 -7.93
C GLY A 197 -12.97 -14.19 -7.51
N VAL A 198 -12.68 -13.18 -6.72
CA VAL A 198 -13.70 -12.18 -6.30
C VAL A 198 -14.24 -11.39 -7.50
N CYS A 199 -13.40 -10.97 -8.45
CA CYS A 199 -13.84 -10.30 -9.67
C CYS A 199 -14.81 -11.18 -10.48
N LEU A 200 -14.49 -12.45 -10.66
CA LEU A 200 -15.29 -13.36 -11.49
C LEU A 200 -16.60 -13.79 -10.81
N PHE A 201 -16.53 -14.22 -9.54
CA PHE A 201 -17.65 -14.85 -8.85
C PHE A 201 -18.53 -13.86 -8.06
N TRP A 202 -17.94 -12.74 -7.57
CA TRP A 202 -18.68 -11.78 -6.75
C TRP A 202 -19.06 -10.52 -7.49
N GLN A 203 -18.13 -9.95 -8.27
CA GLN A 203 -18.38 -8.73 -9.05
C GLN A 203 -18.93 -9.04 -10.46
N HIS A 204 -18.98 -10.32 -10.87
CA HIS A 204 -19.46 -10.76 -12.19
C HIS A 204 -18.76 -10.03 -13.35
N THR A 205 -17.47 -9.71 -13.19
CA THR A 205 -16.69 -9.00 -14.21
C THR A 205 -16.26 -9.95 -15.32
N ASP A 206 -16.44 -9.57 -16.58
CA ASP A 206 -16.02 -10.37 -17.72
C ASP A 206 -14.51 -10.61 -17.74
N LEU A 207 -14.11 -11.83 -18.08
CA LEU A 207 -12.70 -12.25 -18.12
C LEU A 207 -11.89 -11.40 -19.11
N PHE A 208 -12.47 -10.95 -20.20
CA PHE A 208 -11.83 -10.09 -21.18
C PHE A 208 -11.55 -8.68 -20.61
N LEU A 209 -12.49 -8.18 -19.83
CA LEU A 209 -12.33 -6.89 -19.12
C LEU A 209 -11.23 -6.96 -18.06
N ILE A 210 -11.13 -8.09 -17.34
CA ILE A 210 -10.09 -8.31 -16.33
C ILE A 210 -8.69 -8.25 -16.95
N VAL A 211 -8.49 -8.83 -18.14
CA VAL A 211 -7.20 -8.74 -18.84
C VAL A 211 -6.86 -7.30 -19.18
N GLY A 212 -7.85 -6.52 -19.65
CA GLY A 212 -7.69 -5.09 -19.89
C GLY A 212 -7.31 -4.32 -18.62
N ILE A 213 -7.96 -4.62 -17.49
CA ILE A 213 -7.69 -4.02 -16.18
C ILE A 213 -6.28 -4.36 -15.69
N LEU A 214 -5.83 -5.59 -15.85
CA LEU A 214 -4.48 -6.02 -15.48
C LEU A 214 -3.40 -5.24 -16.23
N VAL A 215 -3.61 -4.92 -17.51
CA VAL A 215 -2.64 -4.21 -18.33
C VAL A 215 -2.74 -2.69 -18.13
N ASN A 216 -3.92 -2.12 -18.33
CA ASN A 216 -4.12 -0.67 -18.37
C ASN A 216 -4.48 -0.05 -17.01
N GLY A 217 -4.88 -0.88 -16.05
CA GLY A 217 -5.43 -0.43 -14.77
C GLY A 217 -6.94 -0.40 -14.75
N TYR A 218 -7.49 -0.26 -13.55
CA TYR A 218 -8.94 -0.12 -13.36
C TYR A 218 -9.37 1.30 -13.71
N GLN A 219 -10.48 1.42 -14.40
CA GLN A 219 -11.16 2.68 -14.71
C GLN A 219 -12.61 2.56 -14.24
N SER A 220 -13.02 3.47 -13.39
CA SER A 220 -14.39 3.49 -12.87
C SER A 220 -15.36 3.98 -13.94
N PRO A 221 -16.53 3.36 -14.08
CA PRO A 221 -17.60 3.87 -14.93
C PRO A 221 -18.23 5.18 -14.39
N ASP A 222 -18.08 5.45 -13.10
CA ASP A 222 -18.62 6.64 -12.45
C ASP A 222 -17.54 7.73 -12.28
N PRO A 223 -17.70 8.92 -12.93
CA PRO A 223 -16.75 10.02 -12.81
C PRO A 223 -16.56 10.56 -11.40
N SER A 224 -17.53 10.40 -10.52
CA SER A 224 -17.49 10.93 -9.15
C SER A 224 -16.43 10.24 -8.28
N ILE A 225 -16.17 8.96 -8.54
CA ILE A 225 -15.21 8.14 -7.79
C ILE A 225 -13.93 7.83 -8.58
N SER A 226 -13.88 8.18 -9.86
CA SER A 226 -12.74 7.86 -10.75
C SER A 226 -11.43 8.44 -10.22
N SER A 227 -11.43 9.69 -9.74
CA SER A 227 -10.24 10.34 -9.17
C SER A 227 -9.65 9.62 -7.94
N MET A 228 -10.46 8.80 -7.26
CA MET A 228 -10.07 8.07 -6.05
C MET A 228 -9.64 6.63 -6.36
N ILE A 229 -10.30 6.01 -7.35
CA ILE A 229 -10.20 4.55 -7.57
C ILE A 229 -9.43 4.21 -8.84
N ASP A 230 -9.38 5.08 -9.85
CA ASP A 230 -8.69 4.76 -11.11
C ASP A 230 -7.19 4.53 -10.91
N GLY A 231 -6.65 3.59 -11.68
CA GLY A 231 -5.22 3.33 -11.74
C GLY A 231 -4.82 1.88 -11.48
N GLY A 232 -3.55 1.68 -11.15
CA GLY A 232 -2.94 0.35 -11.12
C GLY A 232 -2.60 -0.15 -12.53
N GLY A 233 -2.45 -1.47 -12.67
CA GLY A 233 -2.09 -2.12 -13.93
C GLY A 233 -0.60 -2.12 -14.24
N ILE A 234 -0.21 -3.00 -15.15
CA ILE A 234 1.19 -3.18 -15.56
C ILE A 234 1.75 -1.87 -16.13
N MET A 235 0.96 -1.16 -16.96
CA MET A 235 1.41 0.07 -17.62
C MET A 235 1.75 1.18 -16.63
N SER A 236 1.09 1.27 -15.49
CA SER A 236 1.43 2.26 -14.45
C SER A 236 2.83 2.02 -13.87
N MET A 237 3.25 0.77 -13.82
CA MET A 237 4.55 0.37 -13.27
C MET A 237 5.69 0.42 -14.28
N VAL A 238 5.42 0.45 -15.59
CA VAL A 238 6.45 0.52 -16.63
C VAL A 238 7.32 1.76 -16.47
N ARG A 239 6.73 2.92 -16.22
CA ARG A 239 7.46 4.18 -15.99
C ARG A 239 8.40 4.08 -14.79
N VAL A 240 7.91 3.51 -13.69
CA VAL A 240 8.71 3.32 -12.46
C VAL A 240 9.84 2.32 -12.70
N ALA A 241 9.56 1.23 -13.40
CA ALA A 241 10.54 0.22 -13.77
C ALA A 241 11.65 0.79 -14.65
N LEU A 242 11.33 1.65 -15.61
CA LEU A 242 12.30 2.36 -16.45
C LEU A 242 13.21 3.27 -15.62
N ILE A 243 12.64 4.10 -14.75
CA ILE A 243 13.41 5.00 -13.88
C ILE A 243 14.40 4.21 -13.03
N ILE A 244 13.97 3.12 -12.41
CA ILE A 244 14.82 2.28 -11.56
C ILE A 244 15.89 1.58 -12.38
N THR A 245 15.57 1.10 -13.58
CA THR A 245 16.56 0.45 -14.45
C THR A 245 17.65 1.43 -14.87
N ILE A 246 17.29 2.64 -15.27
CA ILE A 246 18.24 3.70 -15.65
C ILE A 246 19.10 4.09 -14.43
N SER A 247 18.46 4.34 -13.27
CA SER A 247 19.17 4.70 -12.04
C SER A 247 20.14 3.61 -11.58
N SER A 248 19.72 2.34 -11.65
CA SER A 248 20.58 1.21 -11.30
C SER A 248 21.77 1.04 -12.26
N SER A 249 21.54 1.27 -13.55
CA SER A 249 22.62 1.24 -14.56
C SER A 249 23.64 2.34 -14.33
N TYR A 250 23.18 3.55 -14.01
CA TYR A 250 24.03 4.68 -13.69
C TYR A 250 24.89 4.42 -12.44
N SER A 251 24.26 3.88 -11.38
CA SER A 251 24.98 3.48 -10.16
C SER A 251 26.04 2.40 -10.43
N GLY A 252 25.76 1.44 -11.31
CA GLY A 252 26.71 0.41 -11.71
C GLY A 252 27.95 0.96 -12.42
N ILE A 253 27.78 2.00 -13.24
CA ILE A 253 28.90 2.67 -13.94
C ILE A 253 29.79 3.46 -12.96
N LEU A 254 29.22 4.03 -11.91
CA LEU A 254 29.99 4.81 -10.92
C LEU A 254 30.82 3.92 -9.97
N ILE A 255 30.50 2.62 -9.86
CA ILE A 255 31.16 1.68 -8.96
C ILE A 255 32.26 0.90 -9.70
N SER A 256 32.22 0.86 -11.04
CA SER A 256 33.26 0.24 -11.88
C SER A 256 34.45 1.20 -12.12
#